data_d87c59afbf74f9ec20752ceb30d249c2
#
_entry.id   d87c59afbf74f9ec20752ceb30d249c2
#
_cell.length_a   1.000
_cell.length_b   1.000
_cell.length_c   1.000
_cell.angle_alpha   90.00
_cell.angle_beta   90.00
_cell.angle_gamma   90.00
#
_symmetry.space_group_name_H-M   'P 1'
#
loop_
_entity.id
_entity.type
_entity.pdbx_description
1 polymer ?
#
loop_
_entity_poly.entity_id
_entity_poly.type
_entity_poly.pdbx_seq_one_letter_code
_entity_poly.pdbx_strand_id
1 'polypeptide(L)'
;MPLLLVLAAACASASKPINESTEPRRAVGTESGVRLDVEIFSEQLTTNASIPIKYEITNHRDKTILVADLIPEGGYDPETQTVTVNLGTEIPGENFLPRLIAIRPEERKSFSTAAHVVIAANPVTPWTPHPNGVRVRLNFLENTAMFTPLIDIPEKAVHDPKLADALFQKWVESNETVVTNVLPMRWQGLSLASDGDTMPQPPPVRRGRGGRP
;
A
#
# COMPACT_ATOMS: atom_id res chain seq x y z
N MET A 1 16.97 7.77 70.79
CA MET A 1 17.57 7.94 69.45
C MET A 1 16.58 7.46 68.39
N PRO A 2 15.91 8.34 67.63
CA PRO A 2 15.04 7.91 66.57
C PRO A 2 15.83 7.79 65.26
N LEU A 3 15.68 6.67 64.60
CA LEU A 3 16.28 6.33 63.31
C LEU A 3 15.40 6.96 62.21
N LEU A 4 15.98 7.94 61.49
CA LEU A 4 15.31 8.57 60.31
C LEU A 4 15.51 7.67 59.11
N LEU A 5 14.41 7.09 58.61
CA LEU A 5 14.38 6.34 57.34
C LEU A 5 14.11 7.33 56.20
N VAL A 6 15.13 7.60 55.38
CA VAL A 6 14.94 8.41 54.17
C VAL A 6 14.49 7.49 53.05
N LEU A 7 13.21 7.61 52.63
CA LEU A 7 12.72 6.99 51.41
C LEU A 7 13.13 7.83 50.21
N ALA A 8 14.05 7.31 49.41
CA ALA A 8 14.34 7.86 48.10
C ALA A 8 13.26 7.40 47.10
N ALA A 9 12.35 8.30 46.70
CA ALA A 9 11.41 8.07 45.64
C ALA A 9 12.13 8.18 44.28
N ALA A 10 12.43 7.03 43.66
CA ALA A 10 12.90 6.97 42.29
C ALA A 10 11.73 7.26 41.38
N CYS A 11 11.70 8.47 40.79
CA CYS A 11 10.81 8.78 39.68
C CYS A 11 11.25 7.99 38.45
N ALA A 12 10.73 6.79 38.28
CA ALA A 12 10.77 6.09 36.99
C ALA A 12 9.84 6.79 36.03
N SER A 13 10.38 7.61 35.14
CA SER A 13 9.66 8.13 33.98
C SER A 13 9.32 6.95 33.08
N ALA A 14 8.17 6.33 33.30
CA ALA A 14 7.60 5.39 32.36
C ALA A 14 7.23 6.19 31.11
N SER A 15 8.08 6.09 30.08
CA SER A 15 7.67 6.49 28.73
C SER A 15 6.44 5.66 28.39
N LYS A 16 5.27 6.33 28.34
CA LYS A 16 4.05 5.73 27.82
C LYS A 16 4.38 5.14 26.44
N PRO A 17 4.09 3.86 26.18
CA PRO A 17 4.06 3.38 24.83
C PRO A 17 3.06 4.28 24.08
N ILE A 18 3.51 4.88 22.99
CA ILE A 18 2.64 5.55 22.04
C ILE A 18 1.78 4.42 21.48
N ASN A 19 0.63 4.19 22.09
CA ASN A 19 -0.44 3.44 21.46
C ASN A 19 -0.87 4.33 20.29
N GLU A 20 -0.29 4.11 19.12
CA GLU A 20 -0.89 4.49 17.87
C GLU A 20 -2.20 3.71 17.77
N SER A 21 -3.24 4.25 18.37
CA SER A 21 -4.62 3.90 18.05
C SER A 21 -4.85 4.40 16.65
N THR A 22 -4.39 3.64 15.68
CA THR A 22 -4.61 3.93 14.27
C THR A 22 -6.07 3.60 14.00
N GLU A 23 -6.93 4.60 14.13
CA GLU A 23 -8.29 4.46 13.62
C GLU A 23 -8.17 4.18 12.12
N PRO A 24 -8.84 3.14 11.62
CA PRO A 24 -8.75 2.80 10.20
C PRO A 24 -9.28 3.97 9.38
N ARG A 25 -8.49 4.38 8.39
CA ARG A 25 -8.88 5.42 7.45
C ARG A 25 -9.71 4.78 6.35
N ARG A 26 -10.84 5.42 6.01
CA ARG A 26 -11.81 4.85 5.07
C ARG A 26 -11.79 5.54 3.73
N ALA A 27 -11.70 4.74 2.67
CA ALA A 27 -11.88 5.15 1.29
C ALA A 27 -13.05 4.40 0.69
N VAL A 28 -13.81 5.08 -0.17
CA VAL A 28 -14.99 4.51 -0.83
C VAL A 28 -14.95 4.83 -2.31
N GLY A 29 -15.32 3.85 -3.12
CA GLY A 29 -15.57 4.00 -4.56
C GLY A 29 -16.89 3.35 -4.93
N THR A 30 -17.59 3.93 -5.90
CA THR A 30 -18.80 3.33 -6.46
C THR A 30 -18.84 3.64 -7.95
N GLU A 31 -18.88 2.61 -8.76
CA GLU A 31 -18.93 2.73 -10.21
C GLU A 31 -19.61 1.50 -10.80
N SER A 32 -20.37 1.66 -11.87
CA SER A 32 -21.03 0.57 -12.60
C SER A 32 -21.83 -0.41 -11.74
N GLY A 33 -22.46 0.08 -10.66
CA GLY A 33 -23.23 -0.77 -9.73
C GLY A 33 -22.39 -1.64 -8.81
N VAL A 34 -21.08 -1.39 -8.72
CA VAL A 34 -20.18 -2.03 -7.75
C VAL A 34 -19.67 -1.00 -6.76
N ARG A 35 -19.75 -1.32 -5.48
CA ARG A 35 -19.24 -0.48 -4.40
C ARG A 35 -18.03 -1.15 -3.74
N LEU A 36 -16.99 -0.36 -3.51
CA LEU A 36 -15.78 -0.73 -2.82
C LEU A 36 -15.60 0.14 -1.57
N ASP A 37 -15.66 -0.46 -0.40
CA ASP A 37 -15.32 0.18 0.87
C ASP A 37 -13.96 -0.35 1.34
N VAL A 38 -13.02 0.53 1.67
CA VAL A 38 -11.66 0.16 2.07
C VAL A 38 -11.29 0.81 3.40
N GLU A 39 -10.72 0.02 4.29
CA GLU A 39 -10.08 0.47 5.53
C GLU A 39 -8.57 0.29 5.42
N ILE A 40 -7.81 1.37 5.58
CA ILE A 40 -6.34 1.39 5.54
C ILE A 40 -5.83 1.63 6.95
N PHE A 41 -4.97 0.74 7.45
CA PHE A 41 -4.45 0.75 8.82
C PHE A 41 -3.06 1.37 8.92
N SER A 42 -2.68 2.19 7.94
CA SER A 42 -1.42 2.94 7.95
C SER A 42 -1.69 4.41 7.65
N GLU A 43 -0.95 5.28 8.31
CA GLU A 43 -0.93 6.72 8.00
C GLU A 43 0.33 7.11 7.22
N GLN A 44 1.27 6.19 7.10
CA GLN A 44 2.59 6.46 6.56
C GLN A 44 2.90 5.56 5.36
N LEU A 45 3.61 6.13 4.41
CA LEU A 45 4.19 5.44 3.25
C LEU A 45 5.71 5.47 3.34
N THR A 46 6.35 4.36 3.03
CA THR A 46 7.80 4.20 2.93
C THR A 46 8.19 3.70 1.54
N THR A 47 9.48 3.67 1.22
CA THR A 47 9.99 3.17 -0.07
C THR A 47 9.61 1.72 -0.36
N ASN A 48 9.41 0.93 0.69
CA ASN A 48 8.96 -0.46 0.60
C ASN A 48 7.94 -0.69 1.70
N ALA A 49 6.68 -0.44 1.39
CA ALA A 49 5.61 -0.47 2.37
C ALA A 49 4.76 -1.74 2.22
N SER A 50 4.46 -2.35 3.35
CA SER A 50 3.38 -3.31 3.48
C SER A 50 2.21 -2.60 4.15
N ILE A 51 1.17 -2.30 3.38
CA ILE A 51 0.00 -1.54 3.85
C ILE A 51 -1.10 -2.53 4.21
N PRO A 52 -1.40 -2.74 5.50
CA PRO A 52 -2.53 -3.55 5.90
C PRO A 52 -3.84 -2.88 5.44
N ILE A 53 -4.64 -3.63 4.70
CA ILE A 53 -5.94 -3.19 4.20
C ILE A 53 -7.01 -4.22 4.51
N LYS A 54 -8.19 -3.72 4.84
CA LYS A 54 -9.42 -4.49 4.85
C LYS A 54 -10.37 -3.86 3.85
N TYR A 55 -10.97 -4.65 2.99
CA TYR A 55 -11.89 -4.11 2.01
C TYR A 55 -13.13 -4.97 1.87
N GLU A 56 -14.19 -4.34 1.44
CA GLU A 56 -15.48 -4.96 1.22
C GLU A 56 -15.98 -4.56 -0.17
N ILE A 57 -16.41 -5.55 -0.93
CA ILE A 57 -16.99 -5.36 -2.26
C ILE A 57 -18.47 -5.71 -2.16
N THR A 58 -19.34 -4.76 -2.54
CA THR A 58 -20.79 -4.98 -2.67
C THR A 58 -21.15 -4.91 -4.14
N ASN A 59 -21.80 -5.95 -4.64
CA ASN A 59 -22.28 -6.03 -6.01
C ASN A 59 -23.78 -5.66 -6.06
N HIS A 60 -24.09 -4.46 -6.51
CA HIS A 60 -25.49 -4.00 -6.74
C HIS A 60 -25.98 -4.23 -8.16
N ARG A 61 -25.24 -5.01 -8.94
CA ARG A 61 -25.64 -5.40 -10.31
C ARG A 61 -26.60 -6.58 -10.25
N ASP A 62 -27.34 -6.78 -11.33
CA ASP A 62 -28.18 -7.97 -11.56
C ASP A 62 -27.41 -9.22 -11.99
N LYS A 63 -26.10 -9.07 -12.26
CA LYS A 63 -25.19 -10.13 -12.69
C LYS A 63 -24.08 -10.36 -11.69
N THR A 64 -23.60 -11.59 -11.61
CA THR A 64 -22.40 -11.95 -10.83
C THR A 64 -21.17 -11.27 -11.43
N ILE A 65 -20.32 -10.71 -10.58
CA ILE A 65 -18.99 -10.20 -10.94
C ILE A 65 -17.92 -11.15 -10.42
N LEU A 66 -16.74 -11.10 -11.04
CA LEU A 66 -15.60 -11.93 -10.69
C LEU A 66 -14.40 -11.04 -10.36
N VAL A 67 -13.69 -11.37 -9.28
CA VAL A 67 -12.50 -10.66 -8.84
C VAL A 67 -11.32 -11.64 -8.75
N ALA A 68 -10.19 -11.29 -9.35
CA ALA A 68 -9.00 -12.12 -9.28
C ALA A 68 -8.39 -12.12 -7.87
N ASP A 69 -8.17 -13.32 -7.30
CA ASP A 69 -7.58 -13.52 -5.96
C ASP A 69 -6.07 -13.39 -6.02
N LEU A 70 -5.60 -12.16 -6.09
CA LEU A 70 -4.19 -11.80 -6.13
C LEU A 70 -3.77 -11.03 -4.87
N ILE A 71 -2.48 -11.09 -4.56
CA ILE A 71 -1.90 -10.19 -3.56
C ILE A 71 -1.92 -8.77 -4.14
N PRO A 72 -2.51 -7.80 -3.45
CA PRO A 72 -2.57 -6.43 -3.96
C PRO A 72 -1.17 -5.82 -4.09
N GLU A 73 -0.94 -5.17 -5.21
CA GLU A 73 0.30 -4.43 -5.49
C GLU A 73 0.00 -2.95 -5.68
N GLY A 74 0.91 -2.11 -5.21
CA GLY A 74 0.80 -0.67 -5.33
C GLY A 74 1.79 -0.09 -6.32
N GLY A 75 1.29 0.74 -7.25
CA GLY A 75 2.07 1.57 -8.16
C GLY A 75 2.05 3.03 -7.74
N TYR A 76 3.17 3.72 -7.88
CA TYR A 76 3.29 5.15 -7.60
C TYR A 76 3.24 5.97 -8.88
N ASP A 77 2.37 6.96 -8.90
CA ASP A 77 2.27 7.97 -9.95
C ASP A 77 2.86 9.30 -9.45
N PRO A 78 4.01 9.74 -9.98
CA PRO A 78 4.67 10.98 -9.55
C PRO A 78 3.91 12.26 -9.96
N GLU A 79 3.08 12.21 -11.01
CA GLU A 79 2.33 13.40 -11.46
C GLU A 79 1.22 13.74 -10.47
N THR A 80 0.49 12.75 -10.00
CA THR A 80 -0.59 12.91 -9.01
C THR A 80 -0.10 12.74 -7.57
N GLN A 81 1.16 12.36 -7.35
CA GLN A 81 1.75 12.03 -6.05
C GLN A 81 0.94 10.97 -5.30
N THR A 82 0.31 10.06 -6.02
CA THR A 82 -0.61 9.09 -5.45
C THR A 82 -0.11 7.67 -5.67
N VAL A 83 -0.15 6.86 -4.62
CA VAL A 83 0.00 5.42 -4.72
C VAL A 83 -1.36 4.80 -5.03
N THR A 84 -1.44 4.03 -6.10
CA THR A 84 -2.64 3.25 -6.44
C THR A 84 -2.41 1.79 -6.08
N VAL A 85 -3.17 1.27 -5.12
CA VAL A 85 -3.20 -0.15 -4.77
C VAL A 85 -4.21 -0.85 -5.66
N ASN A 86 -3.78 -1.86 -6.41
CA ASN A 86 -4.63 -2.62 -7.31
C ASN A 86 -5.14 -3.90 -6.64
N LEU A 87 -6.46 -4.07 -6.61
CA LEU A 87 -7.16 -5.29 -6.25
C LEU A 87 -7.62 -5.96 -7.53
N GLY A 88 -7.35 -7.26 -7.65
CA GLY A 88 -7.57 -7.95 -8.92
C GLY A 88 -6.56 -7.53 -9.99
N THR A 89 -6.84 -7.86 -11.23
CA THR A 89 -5.97 -7.52 -12.37
C THR A 89 -6.77 -7.16 -13.61
N GLU A 90 -6.30 -6.16 -14.33
CA GLU A 90 -6.84 -5.71 -15.61
C GLU A 90 -6.49 -6.68 -16.75
N ILE A 91 -5.32 -7.31 -16.64
CA ILE A 91 -4.79 -8.23 -17.67
C ILE A 91 -4.44 -9.55 -16.97
N PRO A 92 -4.85 -10.70 -17.51
CA PRO A 92 -4.43 -12.00 -16.97
C PRO A 92 -2.93 -12.22 -17.20
N GLY A 93 -2.30 -13.03 -16.35
CA GLY A 93 -0.92 -13.45 -16.58
C GLY A 93 -0.79 -14.33 -17.83
N GLU A 94 0.35 -14.25 -18.52
CA GLU A 94 0.60 -15.00 -19.76
C GLU A 94 0.57 -16.53 -19.56
N ASN A 95 1.01 -17.02 -18.40
CA ASN A 95 1.14 -18.46 -18.12
C ASN A 95 0.32 -18.90 -16.90
N PHE A 96 0.00 -17.97 -16.01
CA PHE A 96 -0.70 -18.23 -14.77
C PHE A 96 -1.99 -17.43 -14.72
N LEU A 97 -3.10 -18.11 -14.63
CA LEU A 97 -4.41 -17.51 -14.45
C LEU A 97 -4.78 -17.53 -12.97
N PRO A 98 -5.14 -16.40 -12.37
CA PRO A 98 -5.55 -16.36 -10.98
C PRO A 98 -6.90 -17.02 -10.78
N ARG A 99 -7.13 -17.56 -9.58
CA ARG A 99 -8.46 -17.93 -9.13
C ARG A 99 -9.37 -16.70 -9.18
N LEU A 100 -10.60 -16.92 -9.62
CA LEU A 100 -11.64 -15.90 -9.65
C LEU A 100 -12.63 -16.15 -8.50
N ILE A 101 -12.87 -15.11 -7.72
CA ILE A 101 -13.87 -15.11 -6.65
C ILE A 101 -15.15 -14.53 -7.20
N ALA A 102 -16.23 -15.31 -7.18
CA ALA A 102 -17.54 -14.86 -7.61
C ALA A 102 -18.24 -14.04 -6.51
N ILE A 103 -18.82 -12.89 -6.88
CA ILE A 103 -19.66 -12.06 -6.01
C ILE A 103 -21.02 -11.92 -6.70
N ARG A 104 -22.04 -12.55 -6.13
CA ARG A 104 -23.39 -12.62 -6.70
C ARG A 104 -24.11 -11.27 -6.62
N PRO A 105 -25.22 -11.08 -7.34
CA PRO A 105 -26.11 -9.95 -7.15
C PRO A 105 -26.44 -9.73 -5.68
N GLU A 106 -26.38 -8.48 -5.22
CA GLU A 106 -26.61 -8.03 -3.85
C GLU A 106 -25.72 -8.69 -2.77
N GLU A 107 -24.73 -9.47 -3.20
CA GLU A 107 -23.77 -10.08 -2.27
C GLU A 107 -22.71 -9.07 -1.84
N ARG A 108 -22.28 -9.21 -0.58
CA ARG A 108 -21.20 -8.47 0.04
C ARG A 108 -20.10 -9.43 0.48
N LYS A 109 -18.87 -9.20 0.02
CA LYS A 109 -17.70 -9.98 0.46
C LYS A 109 -16.63 -9.09 1.05
N SER A 110 -16.12 -9.49 2.22
CA SER A 110 -15.05 -8.80 2.94
C SER A 110 -13.75 -9.58 2.84
N PHE A 111 -12.65 -8.84 2.69
CA PHE A 111 -11.30 -9.37 2.55
C PHE A 111 -10.36 -8.63 3.50
N SER A 112 -9.32 -9.32 3.96
CA SER A 112 -8.25 -8.73 4.77
C SER A 112 -6.91 -9.21 4.23
N THR A 113 -6.03 -8.26 3.90
CA THR A 113 -4.74 -8.55 3.27
C THR A 113 -3.76 -7.40 3.55
N ALA A 114 -2.53 -7.55 3.03
CA ALA A 114 -1.57 -6.46 3.00
C ALA A 114 -1.20 -6.17 1.54
N ALA A 115 -1.31 -4.91 1.14
CA ALA A 115 -0.84 -4.47 -0.16
C ALA A 115 0.68 -4.26 -0.12
N HIS A 116 1.38 -4.78 -1.12
CA HIS A 116 2.81 -4.56 -1.26
C HIS A 116 3.06 -3.36 -2.18
N VAL A 117 3.72 -2.33 -1.66
CA VAL A 117 3.99 -1.09 -2.39
C VAL A 117 5.49 -0.87 -2.47
N VAL A 118 6.02 -0.86 -3.67
CA VAL A 118 7.40 -0.50 -3.94
C VAL A 118 7.45 0.85 -4.64
N ILE A 119 8.00 1.84 -3.96
CA ILE A 119 8.22 3.17 -4.52
C ILE A 119 9.69 3.26 -4.88
N ALA A 120 10.00 3.17 -6.17
CA ALA A 120 11.37 3.27 -6.65
C ALA A 120 11.91 4.66 -6.28
N ALA A 121 12.89 4.67 -5.38
CA ALA A 121 13.70 5.86 -5.17
C ALA A 121 14.52 6.08 -6.43
N ASN A 122 14.27 7.17 -7.16
CA ASN A 122 15.10 7.53 -8.30
C ASN A 122 16.28 8.37 -7.78
N PRO A 123 17.50 7.80 -7.67
CA PRO A 123 18.65 8.53 -7.16
C PRO A 123 19.11 9.63 -8.13
N VAL A 124 18.65 9.60 -9.37
CA VAL A 124 19.07 10.53 -10.44
C VAL A 124 18.25 11.82 -10.44
N THR A 125 17.06 11.78 -9.86
CA THR A 125 16.18 12.98 -9.78
C THR A 125 15.78 13.25 -8.34
N PRO A 126 16.58 14.02 -7.57
CA PRO A 126 16.30 14.36 -6.18
C PRO A 126 15.00 15.17 -6.00
N TRP A 127 14.40 15.58 -7.09
CA TRP A 127 13.18 16.41 -7.16
C TRP A 127 11.91 15.61 -7.47
N THR A 128 11.98 14.28 -7.50
CA THR A 128 10.77 13.47 -7.68
C THR A 128 9.84 13.72 -6.48
N PRO A 129 8.61 14.20 -6.73
CA PRO A 129 7.68 14.45 -5.65
C PRO A 129 7.43 13.16 -4.85
N HIS A 130 7.34 13.29 -3.54
CA HIS A 130 7.03 12.15 -2.69
C HIS A 130 5.54 11.85 -2.71
N PRO A 131 5.13 10.58 -2.53
CA PRO A 131 3.73 10.25 -2.42
C PRO A 131 3.10 10.93 -1.20
N ASN A 132 1.95 11.53 -1.41
CA ASN A 132 1.17 12.21 -0.37
C ASN A 132 -0.24 11.62 -0.22
N GLY A 133 -0.59 10.64 -1.04
CA GLY A 133 -1.89 9.99 -1.01
C GLY A 133 -1.86 8.54 -1.45
N VAL A 134 -2.89 7.82 -1.05
CA VAL A 134 -3.18 6.45 -1.50
C VAL A 134 -4.63 6.36 -1.95
N ARG A 135 -4.86 5.63 -3.03
CA ARG A 135 -6.19 5.20 -3.48
C ARG A 135 -6.17 3.71 -3.79
N VAL A 136 -7.33 3.11 -3.83
CA VAL A 136 -7.47 1.70 -4.17
C VAL A 136 -8.27 1.59 -5.46
N ARG A 137 -7.79 0.75 -6.36
CA ARG A 137 -8.46 0.41 -7.61
C ARG A 137 -8.85 -1.06 -7.55
N LEU A 138 -10.12 -1.35 -7.76
CA LEU A 138 -10.64 -2.69 -7.94
C LEU A 138 -10.85 -2.95 -9.43
N ASN A 139 -10.20 -3.98 -9.96
CA ASN A 139 -10.50 -4.54 -11.28
C ASN A 139 -11.39 -5.77 -11.10
N PHE A 140 -12.48 -5.81 -11.80
CA PHE A 140 -13.42 -6.93 -11.77
C PHE A 140 -13.92 -7.27 -13.17
N LEU A 141 -14.38 -8.49 -13.35
CA LEU A 141 -14.88 -8.98 -14.63
C LEU A 141 -16.38 -9.22 -14.55
N GLU A 142 -17.09 -8.96 -15.62
CA GLU A 142 -18.44 -9.49 -15.79
C GLU A 142 -18.36 -11.00 -15.96
N ASN A 143 -19.15 -11.76 -15.20
CA ASN A 143 -19.13 -13.21 -15.27
C ASN A 143 -19.67 -13.71 -16.64
N THR A 144 -18.87 -14.53 -17.29
CA THR A 144 -19.23 -15.26 -18.49
C THR A 144 -18.89 -16.74 -18.35
N ALA A 145 -19.54 -17.60 -19.16
CA ALA A 145 -19.27 -19.04 -19.13
C ALA A 145 -17.79 -19.41 -19.37
N MET A 146 -17.04 -18.56 -20.05
CA MET A 146 -15.62 -18.77 -20.34
C MET A 146 -14.74 -18.76 -19.09
N PHE A 147 -15.13 -18.03 -18.03
CA PHE A 147 -14.39 -17.95 -16.78
C PHE A 147 -14.68 -19.08 -15.79
N THR A 148 -15.69 -19.92 -16.07
CA THR A 148 -16.08 -21.03 -15.18
C THR A 148 -14.90 -21.90 -14.70
N PRO A 149 -13.89 -22.25 -15.53
CA PRO A 149 -12.76 -23.04 -15.10
C PRO A 149 -11.89 -22.44 -13.99
N LEU A 150 -12.03 -21.13 -13.74
CA LEU A 150 -11.24 -20.37 -12.77
C LEU A 150 -12.01 -19.97 -11.51
N ILE A 151 -13.34 -20.20 -11.50
CA ILE A 151 -14.19 -19.72 -10.40
C ILE A 151 -14.07 -20.65 -9.19
N ASP A 152 -13.73 -20.06 -8.03
CA ASP A 152 -13.69 -20.69 -6.71
C ASP A 152 -12.91 -22.03 -6.68
N ILE A 153 -11.91 -22.17 -7.57
CA ILE A 153 -11.00 -23.34 -7.57
C ILE A 153 -10.15 -23.38 -6.29
N PRO A 154 -9.69 -24.55 -5.83
CA PRO A 154 -8.90 -24.65 -4.60
C PRO A 154 -7.53 -23.98 -4.70
N GLU A 155 -6.89 -24.05 -5.85
CA GLU A 155 -5.60 -23.42 -6.11
C GLU A 155 -5.76 -21.90 -6.31
N LYS A 156 -4.78 -21.12 -5.86
CA LYS A 156 -4.77 -19.66 -6.07
C LYS A 156 -4.53 -19.27 -7.52
N ALA A 157 -3.85 -20.10 -8.28
CA ALA A 157 -3.57 -19.88 -9.70
C ALA A 157 -3.42 -21.21 -10.45
N VAL A 158 -3.77 -21.20 -11.72
CA VAL A 158 -3.64 -22.32 -12.65
C VAL A 158 -2.55 -22.01 -13.68
N HIS A 159 -1.65 -22.93 -13.91
CA HIS A 159 -0.68 -22.87 -15.00
C HIS A 159 -1.25 -23.52 -16.24
N ASP A 160 -1.87 -22.75 -17.11
CA ASP A 160 -2.40 -23.19 -18.41
C ASP A 160 -2.25 -22.08 -19.46
N PRO A 161 -1.12 -22.07 -20.21
CA PRO A 161 -0.88 -21.06 -21.24
C PRO A 161 -1.94 -21.06 -22.34
N LYS A 162 -2.52 -22.21 -22.69
CA LYS A 162 -3.54 -22.27 -23.73
C LYS A 162 -4.84 -21.64 -23.28
N LEU A 163 -5.22 -21.88 -22.04
CA LEU A 163 -6.39 -21.23 -21.45
C LEU A 163 -6.14 -19.73 -21.26
N ALA A 164 -4.92 -19.33 -20.89
CA ALA A 164 -4.55 -17.92 -20.78
C ALA A 164 -4.72 -17.19 -22.12
N ASP A 165 -4.18 -17.73 -23.20
CA ASP A 165 -4.36 -17.18 -24.54
C ASP A 165 -5.85 -17.10 -24.95
N ALA A 166 -6.60 -18.15 -24.67
CA ALA A 166 -8.04 -18.21 -25.02
C ALA A 166 -8.88 -17.19 -24.24
N LEU A 167 -8.49 -16.89 -23.00
CA LEU A 167 -9.22 -15.95 -22.13
C LEU A 167 -8.74 -14.51 -22.26
N PHE A 168 -7.56 -14.24 -22.80
CA PHE A 168 -6.95 -12.91 -22.80
C PHE A 168 -7.88 -11.82 -23.35
N GLN A 169 -8.37 -12.00 -24.59
CA GLN A 169 -9.23 -11.02 -25.22
C GLN A 169 -10.52 -10.80 -24.42
N LYS A 170 -11.13 -11.90 -23.96
CA LYS A 170 -12.36 -11.83 -23.18
C LYS A 170 -12.16 -11.19 -21.80
N TRP A 171 -11.00 -11.41 -21.19
CA TRP A 171 -10.64 -10.77 -19.93
C TRP A 171 -10.60 -9.25 -20.07
N VAL A 172 -9.86 -8.76 -21.07
CA VAL A 172 -9.73 -7.31 -21.34
C VAL A 172 -11.10 -6.69 -21.66
N GLU A 173 -11.91 -7.34 -22.49
CA GLU A 173 -13.26 -6.86 -22.86
C GLU A 173 -14.25 -6.83 -21.69
N SER A 174 -14.11 -7.75 -20.74
CA SER A 174 -15.02 -7.90 -19.60
C SER A 174 -14.54 -7.15 -18.36
N ASN A 175 -13.33 -6.55 -18.41
CA ASN A 175 -12.75 -5.86 -17.26
C ASN A 175 -13.40 -4.50 -17.06
N GLU A 176 -13.82 -4.25 -15.85
CA GLU A 176 -14.32 -2.96 -15.36
C GLU A 176 -13.56 -2.56 -14.11
N THR A 177 -13.63 -1.29 -13.76
CA THR A 177 -12.81 -0.74 -12.67
C THR A 177 -13.65 0.16 -11.75
N VAL A 178 -13.42 0.02 -10.45
CA VAL A 178 -13.88 0.99 -9.42
C VAL A 178 -12.67 1.61 -8.75
N VAL A 179 -12.67 2.92 -8.59
CA VAL A 179 -11.59 3.66 -7.93
C VAL A 179 -12.14 4.40 -6.71
N THR A 180 -11.45 4.29 -5.57
CA THR A 180 -11.82 5.03 -4.36
C THR A 180 -11.36 6.49 -4.43
N ASN A 181 -11.89 7.32 -3.53
CA ASN A 181 -11.28 8.60 -3.22
C ASN A 181 -9.84 8.42 -2.71
N VAL A 182 -9.03 9.47 -2.87
CA VAL A 182 -7.65 9.50 -2.36
C VAL A 182 -7.67 9.79 -0.86
N LEU A 183 -6.94 8.99 -0.09
CA LEU A 183 -6.64 9.24 1.32
C LEU A 183 -5.28 9.91 1.43
N PRO A 184 -5.15 11.07 2.10
CA PRO A 184 -3.85 11.69 2.32
C PRO A 184 -2.98 10.81 3.23
N MET A 185 -1.70 10.65 2.88
CA MET A 185 -0.71 9.85 3.60
C MET A 185 0.52 10.70 3.91
N ARG A 186 1.23 10.34 4.97
CA ARG A 186 2.51 10.95 5.30
C ARG A 186 3.64 10.13 4.68
N TRP A 187 4.53 10.80 3.96
CA TRP A 187 5.75 10.16 3.48
C TRP A 187 6.77 10.05 4.61
N GLN A 188 7.25 8.85 4.85
CA GLN A 188 8.38 8.58 5.70
C GLN A 188 9.51 8.00 4.84
N GLY A 189 10.11 8.86 4.01
CA GLY A 189 11.32 8.50 3.27
C GLY A 189 12.44 8.14 4.24
N LEU A 190 13.45 7.43 3.75
CA LEU A 190 14.73 7.40 4.41
C LEU A 190 15.13 8.87 4.60
N SER A 191 14.97 9.39 5.80
CA SER A 191 15.79 10.50 6.23
C SER A 191 17.21 9.94 6.05
N LEU A 192 17.88 10.33 4.98
CA LEU A 192 19.33 10.37 5.03
C LEU A 192 19.55 11.23 6.25
N ALA A 193 19.79 10.57 7.39
CA ALA A 193 20.26 11.25 8.55
C ALA A 193 21.37 12.12 7.97
N SER A 194 21.15 13.43 7.96
CA SER A 194 22.21 14.39 7.87
C SER A 194 23.10 14.00 9.06
N ASP A 195 23.96 13.01 8.83
CA ASP A 195 25.13 12.81 9.65
C ASP A 195 25.76 14.19 9.65
N GLY A 196 25.53 14.86 10.80
CA GLY A 196 25.82 16.26 10.93
C GLY A 196 27.18 16.49 10.32
N ASP A 197 27.17 17.33 9.30
CA ASP A 197 28.35 17.90 8.70
C ASP A 197 29.25 18.44 9.82
N THR A 198 29.97 17.54 10.48
CA THR A 198 31.21 17.86 11.08
C THR A 198 32.17 18.04 9.93
N MET A 199 31.96 19.15 9.18
CA MET A 199 33.05 19.66 8.36
C MET A 199 34.31 19.62 9.25
N PRO A 200 35.37 18.91 8.86
CA PRO A 200 36.62 18.95 9.60
C PRO A 200 36.98 20.42 9.74
N GLN A 201 36.96 20.92 10.97
CA GLN A 201 37.43 22.28 11.20
C GLN A 201 38.83 22.41 10.61
N PRO A 202 39.12 23.37 9.75
CA PRO A 202 40.45 23.55 9.24
C PRO A 202 41.40 23.73 10.45
N PRO A 203 42.56 23.09 10.42
CA PRO A 203 43.50 23.15 11.56
C PRO A 203 43.79 24.62 11.89
N PRO A 204 43.90 24.98 13.18
CA PRO A 204 44.13 26.35 13.60
C PRO A 204 45.42 26.86 12.95
N VAL A 205 45.32 27.96 12.20
CA VAL A 205 46.45 28.60 11.58
C VAL A 205 47.38 29.07 12.71
N ARG A 206 48.52 28.41 12.88
CA ARG A 206 49.61 28.86 13.77
C ARG A 206 50.09 30.19 13.26
N ARG A 207 49.65 31.28 13.89
CA ARG A 207 50.25 32.59 13.69
C ARG A 207 51.71 32.51 14.12
N GLY A 208 52.59 32.53 13.15
CA GLY A 208 54.01 32.62 13.35
C GLY A 208 54.32 33.84 14.20
N ARG A 209 54.98 33.59 15.33
CA ARG A 209 55.51 34.63 16.23
C ARG A 209 56.61 35.36 15.48
N GLY A 210 56.26 36.55 14.95
CA GLY A 210 57.22 37.42 14.30
C GLY A 210 58.33 37.77 15.29
N GLY A 211 59.53 37.34 14.98
CA GLY A 211 60.74 37.82 15.64
C GLY A 211 60.94 39.29 15.23
N ARG A 212 61.15 40.12 16.22
CA ARG A 212 61.71 41.47 16.04
C ARG A 212 63.25 41.40 16.16
N PRO A 213 63.96 42.25 15.37
CA PRO A 213 65.38 42.36 15.43
C PRO A 213 65.88 42.99 16.74
#